data_e7004cebd55d412004e449033f68708d
#
_entry.id   e7004cebd55d412004e449033f68708d
#
_cell.length_a   1.000
_cell.length_b   1.000
_cell.length_c   1.000
_cell.angle_alpha   90.00
_cell.angle_beta   90.00
_cell.angle_gamma   90.00
#
_symmetry.space_group_name_H-M   'P 1'
#
loop_
_entity.id
_entity.type
_entity.pdbx_description
1 polymer ?
#
loop_
_entity_poly.entity_id
_entity_poly.type
_entity_poly.pdbx_seq_one_letter_code
_entity_poly.pdbx_strand_id
1 'polypeptide(L)'
;MKNKVSLRRMLWLLCLPLLFTACKDNMDEHYEVPDWVADNAWEVLSSSEHGNYSIFLQGVEIAGFKQMLEGKAILTIMAPDDSAFQAYLSEKGYATINDMPVDEVKKVIGYHVLYYSYNKEKLVNFRPTGNTETEEEQNV
;
A
#
# COMPACT_ATOMS: atom_id res chain seq x y z
N MET A 1 34.81 33.78 48.67
CA MET A 1 35.32 33.65 47.28
C MET A 1 34.10 33.79 46.34
N LYS A 2 34.00 34.94 45.63
CA LYS A 2 32.87 35.23 44.74
C LYS A 2 33.21 34.64 43.35
N ASN A 3 32.56 33.56 42.96
CA ASN A 3 32.67 33.00 41.63
C ASN A 3 32.05 33.96 40.60
N LYS A 4 32.89 34.73 39.93
CA LYS A 4 32.45 35.47 38.75
C LYS A 4 32.25 34.46 37.61
N VAL A 5 31.03 33.92 37.50
CA VAL A 5 30.64 33.20 36.29
C VAL A 5 30.74 34.18 35.15
N SER A 6 31.67 33.94 34.22
CA SER A 6 31.91 34.81 33.08
C SER A 6 30.63 34.98 32.30
N LEU A 7 30.22 36.23 32.07
CA LEU A 7 29.03 36.60 31.27
C LEU A 7 28.95 35.84 29.93
N ARG A 8 30.13 35.53 29.36
CA ARG A 8 30.26 34.66 28.15
C ARG A 8 29.76 33.24 28.36
N ARG A 9 29.98 32.62 29.55
CA ARG A 9 29.50 31.27 29.87
C ARG A 9 27.99 31.26 30.12
N MET A 10 27.45 32.32 30.70
CA MET A 10 26.03 32.48 30.94
C MET A 10 25.29 32.70 29.61
N LEU A 11 25.87 33.45 28.66
CA LEU A 11 25.31 33.64 27.32
C LEU A 11 25.28 32.34 26.51
N TRP A 12 26.29 31.50 26.63
CA TRP A 12 26.35 30.18 25.96
C TRP A 12 25.30 29.21 26.50
N LEU A 13 25.01 29.22 27.82
CA LEU A 13 24.00 28.38 28.42
C LEU A 13 22.58 28.85 28.07
N LEU A 14 22.39 30.13 27.75
CA LEU A 14 21.10 30.67 27.35
C LEU A 14 20.76 30.40 25.88
N CYS A 15 21.79 30.33 25.01
CA CYS A 15 21.59 30.08 23.56
C CYS A 15 21.41 28.58 23.22
N LEU A 16 21.85 27.65 24.10
CA LEU A 16 21.78 26.23 23.85
C LEU A 16 20.34 25.69 23.72
N PRO A 17 19.37 26.07 24.55
CA PRO A 17 17.98 25.57 24.42
C PRO A 17 17.23 26.15 23.21
N LEU A 18 17.66 27.30 22.63
CA LEU A 18 17.00 27.90 21.47
C LEU A 18 17.27 27.15 20.17
N LEU A 19 18.28 26.29 20.12
CA LEU A 19 18.60 25.50 18.93
C LEU A 19 17.73 24.24 18.81
N PHE A 20 17.02 23.84 19.86
CA PHE A 20 16.18 22.63 19.85
C PHE A 20 14.71 22.91 19.51
N THR A 21 14.29 24.18 19.39
CA THR A 21 12.90 24.54 19.09
C THR A 21 12.65 24.83 17.62
N ALA A 22 13.67 24.78 16.75
CA ALA A 22 13.57 25.22 15.35
C ALA A 22 13.14 24.12 14.35
N CYS A 23 12.91 22.88 14.80
CA CYS A 23 12.57 21.77 13.91
C CYS A 23 11.26 21.04 14.28
N LYS A 24 10.31 21.76 14.85
CA LYS A 24 8.98 21.20 15.06
C LYS A 24 8.00 22.04 14.27
N ASP A 25 7.20 21.47 13.46
CA ASP A 25 5.91 21.95 12.96
C ASP A 25 5.70 22.16 11.43
N ASN A 26 6.71 22.01 10.55
CA ASN A 26 6.40 22.12 9.11
C ASN A 26 6.36 20.77 8.35
N MET A 27 6.56 19.66 9.04
CA MET A 27 6.52 18.35 8.36
C MET A 27 5.13 17.73 8.39
N ASP A 28 4.35 17.95 9.43
CA ASP A 28 3.03 17.32 9.56
C ASP A 28 2.04 17.90 8.54
N GLU A 29 2.05 19.22 8.31
CA GLU A 29 1.19 19.88 7.31
C GLU A 29 1.50 19.46 5.87
N HIS A 30 2.75 19.04 5.58
CA HIS A 30 3.16 18.59 4.26
C HIS A 30 2.82 17.12 3.99
N TYR A 31 2.51 16.36 5.02
CA TYR A 31 2.17 14.93 4.97
C TYR A 31 0.72 14.64 5.35
N GLU A 32 -0.09 15.66 5.61
CA GLU A 32 -1.52 15.46 5.73
C GLU A 32 -2.07 14.91 4.42
N VAL A 33 -2.61 13.69 4.50
CA VAL A 33 -3.31 13.08 3.37
C VAL A 33 -4.58 13.89 3.16
N PRO A 34 -4.80 14.54 2.01
CA PRO A 34 -6.01 15.30 1.76
C PRO A 34 -7.25 14.41 1.94
N ASP A 35 -8.34 14.96 2.49
CA ASP A 35 -9.60 14.25 2.75
C ASP A 35 -10.22 13.58 1.50
N TRP A 36 -9.80 13.99 0.29
CA TRP A 36 -10.24 13.39 -0.97
C TRP A 36 -9.41 12.20 -1.42
N VAL A 37 -8.27 11.94 -0.77
CA VAL A 37 -7.48 10.74 -1.02
C VAL A 37 -8.14 9.59 -0.30
N ALA A 38 -8.65 8.63 -1.05
CA ALA A 38 -9.24 7.42 -0.50
C ALA A 38 -8.28 6.71 0.47
N ASP A 39 -8.86 6.00 1.40
CA ASP A 39 -8.18 5.10 2.32
C ASP A 39 -7.21 4.15 1.59
N ASN A 40 -6.35 3.47 2.34
CA ASN A 40 -5.48 2.46 1.75
C ASN A 40 -6.29 1.31 1.12
N ALA A 41 -5.66 0.51 0.27
CA ALA A 41 -6.34 -0.54 -0.47
C ALA A 41 -7.04 -1.58 0.43
N TRP A 42 -6.49 -1.85 1.61
CA TRP A 42 -7.11 -2.74 2.59
C TRP A 42 -8.43 -2.17 3.12
N GLU A 43 -8.47 -0.91 3.49
CA GLU A 43 -9.67 -0.23 3.99
C GLU A 43 -10.76 -0.14 2.93
N VAL A 44 -10.39 0.24 1.70
CA VAL A 44 -11.32 0.28 0.56
C VAL A 44 -11.97 -1.08 0.30
N LEU A 45 -11.18 -2.16 0.29
CA LEU A 45 -11.70 -3.51 0.07
C LEU A 45 -12.47 -4.07 1.27
N SER A 46 -12.17 -3.59 2.48
CA SER A 46 -12.89 -3.98 3.71
C SER A 46 -14.24 -3.25 3.85
N SER A 47 -14.41 -2.12 3.16
CA SER A 47 -15.69 -1.42 3.14
C SER A 47 -16.69 -2.17 2.24
N SER A 48 -17.95 -2.26 2.69
CA SER A 48 -19.01 -2.89 1.88
C SER A 48 -19.53 -2.02 0.74
N GLU A 49 -18.97 -0.81 0.56
CA GLU A 49 -19.44 0.15 -0.45
C GLU A 49 -19.17 -0.31 -1.89
N HIS A 50 -18.09 -1.05 -2.10
CA HIS A 50 -17.62 -1.46 -3.42
C HIS A 50 -17.83 -2.94 -3.73
N GLY A 51 -18.38 -3.71 -2.79
CA GLY A 51 -18.63 -5.14 -2.93
C GLY A 51 -18.17 -5.93 -1.71
N ASN A 52 -18.36 -7.24 -1.76
CA ASN A 52 -17.92 -8.15 -0.71
C ASN A 52 -16.67 -8.92 -1.16
N TYR A 53 -15.56 -8.66 -0.50
CA TYR A 53 -14.24 -9.22 -0.81
C TYR A 53 -13.65 -10.00 0.38
N SER A 54 -14.52 -10.55 1.24
CA SER A 54 -14.09 -11.16 2.51
C SER A 54 -13.18 -12.37 2.29
N ILE A 55 -13.45 -13.20 1.30
CA ILE A 55 -12.62 -14.38 0.97
C ILE A 55 -11.28 -13.93 0.38
N PHE A 56 -11.28 -12.92 -0.49
CA PHE A 56 -10.05 -12.36 -1.05
C PHE A 56 -9.17 -11.76 0.05
N LEU A 57 -9.73 -10.97 0.97
CA LEU A 57 -9.01 -10.37 2.09
C LEU A 57 -8.43 -11.44 3.03
N GLN A 58 -9.17 -12.50 3.30
CA GLN A 58 -8.65 -13.65 4.05
C GLN A 58 -7.47 -14.31 3.33
N GLY A 59 -7.55 -14.43 2.00
CA GLY A 59 -6.44 -14.90 1.17
C GLY A 59 -5.21 -13.99 1.24
N VAL A 60 -5.42 -12.66 1.24
CA VAL A 60 -4.36 -11.67 1.41
C VAL A 60 -3.64 -11.82 2.75
N GLU A 61 -4.38 -12.10 3.83
CA GLU A 61 -3.80 -12.38 5.15
C GLU A 61 -2.98 -13.67 5.15
N ILE A 62 -3.52 -14.77 4.63
CA ILE A 62 -2.84 -16.07 4.51
C ILE A 62 -1.57 -15.94 3.65
N ALA A 63 -1.64 -15.18 2.56
CA ALA A 63 -0.51 -14.92 1.68
C ALA A 63 0.56 -14.02 2.32
N GLY A 64 0.24 -13.30 3.41
CA GLY A 64 1.13 -12.34 4.06
C GLY A 64 1.24 -11.00 3.33
N PHE A 65 0.25 -10.63 2.49
CA PHE A 65 0.27 -9.40 1.69
C PHE A 65 -0.48 -8.23 2.34
N LYS A 66 -1.07 -8.43 3.53
CA LYS A 66 -1.85 -7.42 4.24
C LYS A 66 -1.09 -6.10 4.42
N GLN A 67 0.14 -6.18 4.93
CA GLN A 67 0.96 -5.00 5.16
C GLN A 67 1.24 -4.19 3.87
N MET A 68 1.29 -4.88 2.72
CA MET A 68 1.46 -4.22 1.42
C MET A 68 0.20 -3.45 1.02
N LEU A 69 -1.00 -3.98 1.29
CA LEU A 69 -2.28 -3.32 1.00
C LEU A 69 -2.59 -2.18 1.98
N GLU A 70 -2.13 -2.28 3.23
CA GLU A 70 -2.21 -1.22 4.24
C GLU A 70 -1.20 -0.09 4.00
N GLY A 71 -0.17 -0.36 3.21
CA GLY A 71 0.90 0.59 2.91
C GLY A 71 0.49 1.62 1.86
N LYS A 72 1.43 2.54 1.58
CA LYS A 72 1.30 3.58 0.54
C LYS A 72 1.87 3.14 -0.81
N ALA A 73 1.90 1.84 -1.09
CA ALA A 73 2.39 1.32 -2.37
C ALA A 73 1.39 1.65 -3.50
N ILE A 74 1.93 1.98 -4.67
CA ILE A 74 1.11 2.17 -5.87
C ILE A 74 0.82 0.78 -6.44
N LEU A 75 -0.43 0.33 -6.31
CA LEU A 75 -0.87 -1.00 -6.71
C LEU A 75 -2.09 -0.90 -7.62
N THR A 76 -2.25 -1.91 -8.47
CA THR A 76 -3.52 -2.22 -9.13
C THR A 76 -3.99 -3.56 -8.61
N ILE A 77 -5.18 -3.59 -8.02
CA ILE A 77 -5.76 -4.78 -7.43
C ILE A 77 -7.01 -5.16 -8.23
N MET A 78 -7.05 -6.39 -8.71
CA MET A 78 -8.18 -6.97 -9.43
C MET A 78 -8.88 -7.98 -8.51
N ALA A 79 -9.47 -7.48 -7.41
CA ALA A 79 -10.08 -8.32 -6.40
C ALA A 79 -11.32 -9.04 -6.95
N PRO A 80 -11.37 -10.38 -6.93
CA PRO A 80 -12.60 -11.12 -7.17
C PRO A 80 -13.54 -10.96 -5.97
N ASP A 81 -14.83 -10.80 -6.24
CA ASP A 81 -15.82 -10.82 -5.18
C ASP A 81 -15.97 -12.21 -4.54
N ASP A 82 -16.67 -12.27 -3.41
CA ASP A 82 -16.85 -13.53 -2.67
C ASP A 82 -17.55 -14.61 -3.51
N SER A 83 -18.45 -14.24 -4.43
CA SER A 83 -19.15 -15.19 -5.28
C SER A 83 -18.21 -15.82 -6.32
N ALA A 84 -17.38 -15.02 -6.96
CA ALA A 84 -16.39 -15.49 -7.93
C ALA A 84 -15.32 -16.35 -7.24
N PHE A 85 -14.87 -15.94 -6.05
CA PHE A 85 -13.87 -16.69 -5.29
C PHE A 85 -14.43 -18.04 -4.79
N GLN A 86 -15.69 -18.06 -4.34
CA GLN A 86 -16.37 -19.30 -3.93
C GLN A 86 -16.55 -20.27 -5.11
N ALA A 87 -16.85 -19.77 -6.30
CA ALA A 87 -16.92 -20.61 -7.51
C ALA A 87 -15.56 -21.24 -7.82
N TYR A 88 -14.48 -20.47 -7.72
CA TYR A 88 -13.12 -20.97 -7.89
C TYR A 88 -12.75 -22.05 -6.85
N LEU A 89 -13.04 -21.81 -5.57
CA LEU A 89 -12.78 -22.81 -4.50
C LEU A 89 -13.53 -24.11 -4.79
N SER A 90 -14.80 -24.01 -5.18
CA SER A 90 -15.64 -25.18 -5.50
C SER A 90 -15.09 -25.96 -6.70
N GLU A 91 -14.62 -25.28 -7.74
CA GLU A 91 -13.99 -25.90 -8.92
C GLU A 91 -12.70 -26.66 -8.53
N LYS A 92 -11.92 -26.11 -7.58
CA LYS A 92 -10.70 -26.74 -7.06
C LYS A 92 -10.95 -27.83 -6.02
N GLY A 93 -12.20 -27.99 -5.55
CA GLY A 93 -12.58 -28.97 -4.55
C GLY A 93 -12.26 -28.56 -3.11
N TYR A 94 -12.06 -27.27 -2.86
CA TYR A 94 -11.87 -26.71 -1.52
C TYR A 94 -13.21 -26.20 -0.97
N ALA A 95 -13.49 -26.46 0.30
CA ALA A 95 -14.68 -25.91 0.97
C ALA A 95 -14.47 -24.43 1.35
N THR A 96 -13.26 -24.09 1.79
CA THR A 96 -12.87 -22.74 2.19
C THR A 96 -11.44 -22.44 1.72
N ILE A 97 -11.07 -21.15 1.72
CA ILE A 97 -9.70 -20.75 1.38
C ILE A 97 -8.65 -21.28 2.37
N ASN A 98 -9.06 -21.60 3.62
CA ASN A 98 -8.16 -22.18 4.62
C ASN A 98 -7.78 -23.64 4.31
N ASP A 99 -8.55 -24.31 3.45
CA ASP A 99 -8.26 -25.69 3.04
C ASP A 99 -7.22 -25.75 1.92
N MET A 100 -6.93 -24.58 1.30
CA MET A 100 -5.91 -24.49 0.26
C MET A 100 -4.49 -24.48 0.86
N PRO A 101 -3.50 -25.11 0.21
CA PRO A 101 -2.10 -24.95 0.56
C PRO A 101 -1.67 -23.47 0.50
N VAL A 102 -0.91 -23.02 1.50
CA VAL A 102 -0.49 -21.61 1.61
C VAL A 102 0.24 -21.11 0.34
N ASP A 103 1.05 -21.94 -0.28
CA ASP A 103 1.77 -21.57 -1.50
C ASP A 103 0.82 -21.39 -2.71
N GLU A 104 -0.27 -22.14 -2.76
CA GLU A 104 -1.31 -21.97 -3.77
C GLU A 104 -2.09 -20.69 -3.53
N VAL A 105 -2.46 -20.40 -2.26
CA VAL A 105 -3.09 -19.13 -1.90
C VAL A 105 -2.20 -17.94 -2.29
N LYS A 106 -0.90 -17.98 -1.95
CA LYS A 106 0.06 -16.94 -2.34
C LYS A 106 0.11 -16.71 -3.85
N LYS A 107 0.10 -17.81 -4.62
CA LYS A 107 0.11 -17.73 -6.08
C LYS A 107 -1.16 -17.12 -6.62
N VAL A 108 -2.33 -17.56 -6.15
CA VAL A 108 -3.62 -17.05 -6.60
C VAL A 108 -3.77 -15.57 -6.25
N ILE A 109 -3.54 -15.20 -5.00
CA ILE A 109 -3.62 -13.78 -4.58
C ILE A 109 -2.60 -12.92 -5.31
N GLY A 110 -1.38 -13.43 -5.52
CA GLY A 110 -0.33 -12.70 -6.23
C GLY A 110 -0.69 -12.34 -7.67
N TYR A 111 -1.50 -13.15 -8.37
CA TYR A 111 -1.99 -12.83 -9.70
C TYR A 111 -3.01 -11.69 -9.73
N HIS A 112 -3.62 -11.35 -8.61
CA HIS A 112 -4.59 -10.28 -8.49
C HIS A 112 -3.99 -8.94 -8.03
N VAL A 113 -2.70 -8.91 -7.69
CA VAL A 113 -2.02 -7.72 -7.19
C VAL A 113 -0.87 -7.37 -8.13
N LEU A 114 -1.00 -6.26 -8.83
CA LEU A 114 0.02 -5.75 -9.75
C LEU A 114 0.73 -4.56 -9.11
N TYR A 115 2.05 -4.53 -9.20
CA TYR A 115 2.82 -3.34 -8.90
C TYR A 115 2.57 -2.30 -10.00
N TYR A 116 2.53 -1.02 -9.63
CA TYR A 116 2.19 0.14 -10.46
C TYR A 116 0.69 0.31 -10.73
N SER A 117 0.35 1.52 -11.17
CA SER A 117 -1.01 1.90 -11.54
C SER A 117 -1.28 1.58 -13.01
N TYR A 118 -2.18 0.64 -13.23
CA TYR A 118 -2.72 0.32 -14.55
C TYR A 118 -4.17 0.78 -14.63
N ASN A 119 -4.48 1.69 -15.54
CA ASN A 119 -5.87 2.03 -15.83
C ASN A 119 -6.51 0.99 -16.77
N LYS A 120 -7.85 1.02 -16.84
CA LYS A 120 -8.61 0.08 -17.69
C LYS A 120 -8.15 0.09 -19.15
N GLU A 121 -7.82 1.27 -19.68
CA GLU A 121 -7.39 1.43 -21.07
C GLU A 121 -6.05 0.73 -21.32
N LYS A 122 -5.07 0.90 -20.43
CA LYS A 122 -3.79 0.20 -20.51
C LYS A 122 -3.96 -1.31 -20.42
N LEU A 123 -4.86 -1.81 -19.56
CA LEU A 123 -5.10 -3.24 -19.41
C LEU A 123 -5.79 -3.84 -20.63
N VAL A 124 -6.80 -3.15 -21.20
CA VAL A 124 -7.52 -3.63 -22.38
C VAL A 124 -6.66 -3.60 -23.63
N ASN A 125 -5.79 -2.60 -23.76
CA ASN A 125 -4.90 -2.43 -24.91
C ASN A 125 -3.55 -3.16 -24.74
N PHE A 126 -3.33 -3.80 -23.59
CA PHE A 126 -2.12 -4.56 -23.35
C PHE A 126 -2.05 -5.75 -24.32
N ARG A 127 -1.14 -5.68 -25.27
CA ARG A 127 -0.81 -6.81 -26.14
C ARG A 127 0.54 -7.35 -25.69
N PRO A 128 0.61 -8.59 -25.20
CA PRO A 128 1.89 -9.22 -24.93
C PRO A 128 2.59 -9.46 -26.27
N THR A 129 3.43 -8.53 -26.68
CA THR A 129 4.41 -8.75 -27.72
C THR A 129 5.51 -9.59 -27.10
N GLY A 130 5.76 -10.79 -27.62
CA GLY A 130 6.79 -11.70 -27.12
C GLY A 130 8.22 -11.17 -27.27
N ASN A 131 8.40 -9.95 -27.74
CA ASN A 131 9.62 -9.19 -27.81
C ASN A 131 9.52 -7.98 -26.90
N THR A 132 10.53 -7.75 -26.09
CA THR A 132 10.77 -6.55 -25.31
C THR A 132 11.11 -5.36 -26.24
N GLU A 133 10.29 -5.10 -27.24
CA GLU A 133 10.42 -3.90 -28.04
C GLU A 133 9.79 -2.74 -27.26
N THR A 134 10.57 -1.71 -27.11
CA THR A 134 10.32 -0.53 -26.30
C THR A 134 9.02 0.17 -26.70
N GLU A 135 8.30 0.75 -25.73
CA GLU A 135 7.04 1.49 -25.92
C GLU A 135 7.10 2.58 -27.00
N GLU A 136 8.28 2.92 -27.49
CA GLU A 136 8.49 3.93 -28.54
C GLU A 136 8.05 3.49 -29.93
N GLU A 137 7.98 2.18 -30.22
CA GLU A 137 7.56 1.67 -31.54
C GLU A 137 6.04 1.47 -31.66
N GLN A 138 5.28 1.65 -30.61
CA GLN A 138 3.82 1.45 -30.62
C GLN A 138 3.02 2.73 -30.96
N ASN A 139 3.68 3.87 -31.17
CA ASN A 139 3.05 5.15 -31.49
C ASN A 139 3.20 5.58 -32.96
N VAL A 140 3.33 4.63 -33.88
CA VAL A 140 3.34 4.90 -35.33
C VAL A 140 2.07 4.39 -35.99
#